data_d82b8ac7110dc4452cdd20cdb51a99e8
#
_entry.id   d82b8ac7110dc4452cdd20cdb51a99e8
#
_cell.length_a   1.000
_cell.length_b   1.000
_cell.length_c   1.000
_cell.angle_alpha   90.00
_cell.angle_beta   90.00
_cell.angle_gamma   90.00
#
_symmetry.space_group_name_H-M   'P 1'
#
loop_
_entity.id
_entity.type
_entity.pdbx_description
1 polymer ?
#
loop_
_entity_poly.entity_id
_entity_poly.type
_entity_poly.pdbx_seq_one_letter_code
_entity_poly.pdbx_strand_id
1 'polypeptide(L)'
;MQTTPKRQKGYKGQAMEGIVARWYAKIRRSGSQIQEWRKQAAHLTGGLPDGADVLEVAPGPGYFAIEMARLDRFHVTGLDISHTFVEIARENARKAGASVDFQQGNVSGMPFAEGSFDLIICQAAFKNFSQPGQAIDEMYRVLRGGGMAVIQDMWKEAPDATLRQEVNAMQLGPVNAFLTGRTLRMLRRRAYTKEQFERLATASAFGGCAIETSGIGIEVRLKKP
;
A
#
# COMPACT_ATOMS: atom_id res chain seq x y z
N MET A 1 -10.71 -5.03 -32.18
CA MET A 1 -11.35 -5.80 -31.11
C MET A 1 -10.89 -5.22 -29.78
N GLN A 2 -11.71 -4.44 -29.09
CA GLN A 2 -11.41 -3.97 -27.73
C GLN A 2 -11.73 -5.11 -26.78
N THR A 3 -10.71 -5.75 -26.23
CA THR A 3 -10.86 -6.74 -25.17
C THR A 3 -11.26 -6.02 -23.89
N THR A 4 -12.48 -6.25 -23.42
CA THR A 4 -12.95 -5.82 -22.10
C THR A 4 -11.97 -6.36 -21.05
N PRO A 5 -11.37 -5.52 -20.18
CA PRO A 5 -10.42 -5.99 -19.19
C PRO A 5 -11.11 -6.97 -18.25
N LYS A 6 -10.59 -8.20 -18.14
CA LYS A 6 -11.09 -9.23 -17.22
C LYS A 6 -11.00 -8.73 -15.78
N ARG A 7 -12.08 -8.88 -15.01
CA ARG A 7 -12.04 -8.69 -13.54
C ARG A 7 -11.00 -9.63 -12.95
N GLN A 8 -9.97 -9.07 -12.34
CA GLN A 8 -8.94 -9.85 -11.66
C GLN A 8 -9.47 -10.28 -10.28
N LYS A 9 -9.48 -11.61 -10.01
CA LYS A 9 -9.86 -12.11 -8.67
C LYS A 9 -8.91 -11.48 -7.64
N GLY A 10 -9.45 -10.82 -6.62
CA GLY A 10 -8.64 -10.17 -5.56
C GLY A 10 -8.71 -8.65 -5.54
N TYR A 11 -9.21 -7.98 -6.60
CA TYR A 11 -9.28 -6.53 -6.71
C TYR A 11 -10.71 -6.02 -6.94
N LYS A 12 -11.11 -4.95 -6.20
CA LYS A 12 -12.39 -4.27 -6.41
C LYS A 12 -12.29 -3.29 -7.57
N GLY A 13 -12.75 -3.65 -8.74
CA GLY A 13 -12.77 -2.77 -9.91
C GLY A 13 -11.97 -3.32 -11.09
N GLN A 14 -11.60 -2.43 -12.01
CA GLN A 14 -10.73 -2.78 -13.14
C GLN A 14 -9.28 -2.88 -12.66
N ALA A 15 -8.61 -3.95 -13.04
CA ALA A 15 -7.18 -4.13 -12.75
C ALA A 15 -6.37 -2.96 -13.33
N MET A 16 -5.41 -2.50 -12.56
CA MET A 16 -4.43 -1.48 -13.01
C MET A 16 -3.38 -2.16 -13.90
N GLU A 17 -3.72 -2.36 -15.18
CA GLU A 17 -2.87 -3.05 -16.16
C GLU A 17 -2.56 -2.17 -17.38
N GLY A 18 -1.51 -2.53 -18.13
CA GLY A 18 -1.15 -1.95 -19.40
C GLY A 18 -0.95 -0.43 -19.35
N ILE A 19 -1.61 0.29 -20.25
CA ILE A 19 -1.45 1.75 -20.42
C ILE A 19 -1.85 2.50 -19.15
N VAL A 20 -2.88 2.05 -18.42
CA VAL A 20 -3.37 2.69 -17.19
C VAL A 20 -2.31 2.61 -16.10
N ALA A 21 -1.69 1.44 -15.91
CA ALA A 21 -0.61 1.25 -14.95
C ALA A 21 0.61 2.10 -15.29
N ARG A 22 1.01 2.16 -16.57
CA ARG A 22 2.14 2.98 -17.03
C ARG A 22 1.88 4.48 -16.83
N TRP A 23 0.69 4.94 -17.14
CA TRP A 23 0.28 6.34 -16.89
C TRP A 23 0.31 6.66 -15.39
N TYR A 24 -0.26 5.80 -14.56
CA TYR A 24 -0.23 5.97 -13.10
C TYR A 24 1.19 6.04 -12.55
N ALA A 25 2.07 5.13 -12.98
CA ALA A 25 3.47 5.13 -12.57
C ALA A 25 4.17 6.47 -12.90
N LYS A 26 3.88 7.02 -14.09
CA LYS A 26 4.48 8.30 -14.53
C LYS A 26 4.05 9.49 -13.64
N ILE A 27 2.77 9.58 -13.29
CA ILE A 27 2.26 10.71 -12.49
C ILE A 27 2.69 10.63 -11.01
N ARG A 28 2.99 9.43 -10.50
CA ARG A 28 3.44 9.22 -9.11
C ARG A 28 4.94 9.51 -8.91
N ARG A 29 5.69 9.74 -9.98
CA ARG A 29 7.13 9.98 -9.92
C ARG A 29 7.43 11.47 -9.77
N SER A 30 7.32 12.02 -8.57
CA SER A 30 7.80 13.39 -8.27
C SER A 30 8.95 13.36 -7.26
N GLY A 31 9.88 14.34 -7.38
CA GLY A 31 11.05 14.39 -6.48
C GLY A 31 10.68 14.61 -5.01
N SER A 32 9.68 15.46 -4.74
CA SER A 32 9.18 15.71 -3.38
C SER A 32 8.57 14.46 -2.75
N GLN A 33 7.88 13.64 -3.54
CA GLN A 33 7.27 12.41 -3.07
C GLN A 33 8.30 11.32 -2.75
N ILE A 34 9.41 11.25 -3.49
CA ILE A 34 10.51 10.32 -3.21
C ILE A 34 11.16 10.65 -1.85
N GLN A 35 11.39 11.92 -1.54
CA GLN A 35 11.93 12.33 -0.24
C GLN A 35 11.00 11.96 0.92
N GLU A 36 9.69 12.12 0.73
CA GLU A 36 8.71 11.75 1.73
C GLU A 36 8.67 10.23 1.96
N TRP A 37 8.69 9.43 0.89
CA TRP A 37 8.80 7.97 1.01
C TRP A 37 10.06 7.53 1.72
N ARG A 38 11.20 8.18 1.49
CA ARG A 38 12.45 7.87 2.21
C ARG A 38 12.34 8.11 3.71
N LYS A 39 11.76 9.25 4.12
CA LYS A 39 11.51 9.54 5.53
C LYS A 39 10.56 8.54 6.16
N GLN A 40 9.49 8.21 5.46
CA GLN A 40 8.50 7.26 5.91
C GLN A 40 9.06 5.84 5.99
N ALA A 41 9.88 5.41 5.03
CA ALA A 41 10.59 4.13 5.07
C ALA A 41 11.46 4.05 6.32
N ALA A 42 12.30 5.05 6.58
CA ALA A 42 13.14 5.10 7.76
C ALA A 42 12.33 5.09 9.07
N HIS A 43 11.18 5.79 9.11
CA HIS A 43 10.30 5.81 10.28
C HIS A 43 9.66 4.44 10.55
N LEU A 44 9.09 3.81 9.52
CA LEU A 44 8.38 2.53 9.69
C LEU A 44 9.32 1.36 9.99
N THR A 45 10.56 1.43 9.51
CA THR A 45 11.55 0.36 9.69
C THR A 45 12.56 0.64 10.81
N GLY A 46 12.48 1.81 11.47
CA GLY A 46 13.49 2.26 12.45
C GLY A 46 13.69 1.34 13.66
N GLY A 47 12.68 0.56 14.02
CA GLY A 47 12.74 -0.41 15.11
C GLY A 47 13.16 -1.84 14.71
N LEU A 48 13.41 -2.08 13.40
CA LEU A 48 13.79 -3.40 12.91
C LEU A 48 15.30 -3.63 12.99
N PRO A 49 15.73 -4.87 13.26
CA PRO A 49 17.14 -5.25 13.18
C PRO A 49 17.62 -5.22 11.72
N ASP A 50 18.93 -5.13 11.52
CA ASP A 50 19.55 -5.31 10.21
C ASP A 50 19.33 -6.75 9.71
N GLY A 51 19.09 -6.90 8.42
CA GLY A 51 18.74 -8.17 7.80
C GLY A 51 17.27 -8.58 7.95
N ALA A 52 16.41 -7.72 8.54
CA ALA A 52 14.98 -8.02 8.63
C ALA A 52 14.32 -8.17 7.24
N ASP A 53 13.35 -9.09 7.15
CA ASP A 53 12.56 -9.33 5.94
C ASP A 53 11.31 -8.45 5.95
N VAL A 54 11.17 -7.59 4.94
CA VAL A 54 10.07 -6.63 4.81
C VAL A 54 9.28 -6.89 3.55
N LEU A 55 7.94 -6.98 3.68
CA LEU A 55 7.02 -7.14 2.55
C LEU A 55 6.23 -5.85 2.33
N GLU A 56 6.28 -5.30 1.12
CA GLU A 56 5.28 -4.32 0.67
C GLU A 56 4.20 -5.02 -0.15
N VAL A 57 2.94 -4.90 0.29
CA VAL A 57 1.77 -5.42 -0.42
C VAL A 57 1.18 -4.33 -1.30
N ALA A 58 0.96 -4.67 -2.57
CA ALA A 58 0.49 -3.77 -3.62
C ALA A 58 1.38 -2.53 -3.82
N PRO A 59 2.71 -2.72 -4.03
CA PRO A 59 3.68 -1.64 -4.20
C PRO A 59 3.44 -0.78 -5.45
N GLY A 60 2.60 -1.23 -6.39
CA GLY A 60 2.41 -0.56 -7.65
C GLY A 60 3.73 -0.38 -8.40
N PRO A 61 4.15 0.87 -8.73
CA PRO A 61 5.44 1.12 -9.40
C PRO A 61 6.69 0.83 -8.57
N GLY A 62 6.54 0.43 -7.30
CA GLY A 62 7.62 -0.01 -6.41
C GLY A 62 8.45 1.10 -5.78
N TYR A 63 8.02 2.35 -5.86
CA TYR A 63 8.86 3.47 -5.38
C TYR A 63 9.15 3.42 -3.89
N PHE A 64 8.20 3.04 -3.07
CA PHE A 64 8.38 2.95 -1.62
C PHE A 64 9.27 1.76 -1.23
N ALA A 65 9.05 0.57 -1.82
CA ALA A 65 9.93 -0.59 -1.65
C ALA A 65 11.38 -0.28 -2.04
N ILE A 66 11.58 0.48 -3.12
CA ILE A 66 12.91 0.93 -3.56
C ILE A 66 13.56 1.83 -2.50
N GLU A 67 12.83 2.77 -1.90
CA GLU A 67 13.39 3.63 -0.85
C GLU A 67 13.68 2.86 0.45
N MET A 68 12.90 1.82 0.78
CA MET A 68 13.25 0.90 1.88
C MET A 68 14.53 0.11 1.59
N ALA A 69 14.65 -0.45 0.39
CA ALA A 69 15.84 -1.20 -0.01
C ALA A 69 17.11 -0.33 -0.04
N ARG A 70 16.98 0.98 -0.34
CA ARG A 70 18.09 1.95 -0.32
C ARG A 70 18.60 2.30 1.08
N LEU A 71 17.92 1.87 2.13
CA LEU A 71 18.47 1.94 3.48
C LEU A 71 19.59 0.92 3.69
N ASP A 72 19.73 -0.04 2.79
CA ASP A 72 20.76 -1.10 2.76
C ASP A 72 20.84 -1.92 4.07
N ARG A 73 19.66 -2.12 4.69
CA ARG A 73 19.51 -2.81 5.98
C ARG A 73 18.57 -4.01 5.92
N PHE A 74 17.72 -4.10 4.88
CA PHE A 74 16.59 -5.01 4.85
C PHE A 74 16.52 -5.83 3.57
N HIS A 75 15.98 -7.05 3.67
CA HIS A 75 15.54 -7.82 2.52
C HIS A 75 14.13 -7.37 2.16
N VAL A 76 13.96 -6.67 1.05
CA VAL A 76 12.67 -6.10 0.65
C VAL A 76 12.04 -6.92 -0.45
N THR A 77 10.81 -7.36 -0.20
CA THR A 77 9.94 -8.05 -1.17
C THR A 77 8.72 -7.18 -1.48
N GLY A 78 8.28 -7.14 -2.73
CA GLY A 78 7.05 -6.49 -3.16
C GLY A 78 6.10 -7.48 -3.80
N LEU A 79 4.85 -7.57 -3.34
CA LEU A 79 3.82 -8.44 -3.91
C LEU A 79 2.70 -7.60 -4.54
N ASP A 80 2.55 -7.65 -5.85
CA ASP A 80 1.46 -6.96 -6.54
C ASP A 80 0.64 -7.92 -7.42
N ILE A 81 -0.66 -7.69 -7.48
CA ILE A 81 -1.55 -8.49 -8.31
C ILE A 81 -1.39 -8.16 -9.80
N SER A 82 -0.96 -6.95 -10.13
CA SER A 82 -0.76 -6.47 -11.50
C SER A 82 0.58 -6.92 -12.06
N HIS A 83 0.54 -7.72 -13.12
CA HIS A 83 1.75 -8.09 -13.87
C HIS A 83 2.49 -6.84 -14.39
N THR A 84 1.74 -5.87 -14.93
CA THR A 84 2.33 -4.63 -15.45
C THR A 84 3.04 -3.83 -14.37
N PHE A 85 2.49 -3.74 -13.15
CA PHE A 85 3.18 -3.06 -12.06
C PHE A 85 4.44 -3.80 -11.61
N VAL A 86 4.42 -5.13 -11.56
CA VAL A 86 5.62 -5.92 -11.23
C VAL A 86 6.75 -5.65 -12.23
N GLU A 87 6.44 -5.61 -13.54
CA GLU A 87 7.44 -5.26 -14.56
C GLU A 87 7.99 -3.85 -14.38
N ILE A 88 7.10 -2.86 -14.16
CA ILE A 88 7.49 -1.46 -13.93
C ILE A 88 8.35 -1.33 -12.67
N ALA A 89 7.96 -2.01 -11.57
CA ALA A 89 8.67 -1.96 -10.31
C ALA A 89 10.08 -2.56 -10.42
N ARG A 90 10.22 -3.70 -11.09
CA ARG A 90 11.53 -4.32 -11.40
C ARG A 90 12.43 -3.38 -12.21
N GLU A 91 11.87 -2.74 -13.23
CA GLU A 91 12.62 -1.78 -14.06
C GLU A 91 13.01 -0.53 -13.26
N ASN A 92 12.13 -0.02 -12.40
CA ASN A 92 12.44 1.12 -11.52
C ASN A 92 13.54 0.76 -10.49
N ALA A 93 13.49 -0.44 -9.89
CA ALA A 93 14.52 -0.90 -8.97
C ALA A 93 15.88 -1.03 -9.66
N ARG A 94 15.91 -1.64 -10.85
CA ARG A 94 17.13 -1.73 -11.67
C ARG A 94 17.72 -0.35 -11.97
N LYS A 95 16.90 0.63 -12.37
CA LYS A 95 17.34 2.02 -12.63
C LYS A 95 17.84 2.74 -11.38
N ALA A 96 17.28 2.39 -10.22
CA ALA A 96 17.67 2.97 -8.94
C ALA A 96 18.89 2.30 -8.30
N GLY A 97 19.37 1.17 -8.86
CA GLY A 97 20.40 0.35 -8.26
C GLY A 97 20.00 -0.29 -6.93
N ALA A 98 18.68 -0.53 -6.74
CA ALA A 98 18.12 -1.10 -5.51
C ALA A 98 17.76 -2.58 -5.70
N SER A 99 18.05 -3.41 -4.70
CA SER A 99 17.71 -4.83 -4.67
C SER A 99 16.34 -5.01 -4.00
N VAL A 100 15.31 -5.33 -4.80
CA VAL A 100 13.95 -5.64 -4.32
C VAL A 100 13.44 -6.85 -5.09
N ASP A 101 12.90 -7.85 -4.38
CA ASP A 101 12.25 -9.01 -5.00
C ASP A 101 10.77 -8.69 -5.27
N PHE A 102 10.45 -8.28 -6.50
CA PHE A 102 9.06 -8.05 -6.90
C PHE A 102 8.44 -9.30 -7.50
N GLN A 103 7.33 -9.75 -6.89
CA GLN A 103 6.57 -10.93 -7.29
C GLN A 103 5.14 -10.58 -7.67
N GLN A 104 4.58 -11.31 -8.63
CA GLN A 104 3.15 -11.21 -8.93
C GLN A 104 2.37 -12.17 -8.03
N GLY A 105 1.34 -11.65 -7.35
CA GLY A 105 0.49 -12.48 -6.50
C GLY A 105 -0.68 -11.72 -5.90
N ASN A 106 -1.59 -12.49 -5.30
CA ASN A 106 -2.77 -11.95 -4.62
C ASN A 106 -2.53 -11.94 -3.11
N VAL A 107 -2.76 -10.80 -2.47
CA VAL A 107 -2.65 -10.65 -1.01
C VAL A 107 -3.57 -11.60 -0.23
N SER A 108 -4.69 -12.02 -0.80
CA SER A 108 -5.62 -12.97 -0.18
C SER A 108 -5.22 -14.45 -0.34
N GLY A 109 -3.99 -14.71 -0.76
CA GLY A 109 -3.39 -16.04 -0.94
C GLY A 109 -1.93 -15.85 -1.35
N MET A 110 -1.09 -15.41 -0.40
CA MET A 110 0.30 -15.04 -0.66
C MET A 110 1.18 -16.27 -0.92
N PRO A 111 2.08 -16.24 -1.91
CA PRO A 111 2.96 -17.36 -2.23
C PRO A 111 4.19 -17.44 -1.30
N PHE A 112 4.00 -17.14 -0.02
CA PHE A 112 5.07 -17.15 0.97
C PHE A 112 4.77 -18.17 2.08
N ALA A 113 5.83 -18.70 2.69
CA ALA A 113 5.70 -19.58 3.85
C ALA A 113 5.18 -18.79 5.08
N GLU A 114 4.67 -19.52 6.05
CA GLU A 114 4.34 -18.95 7.36
C GLU A 114 5.60 -18.39 8.02
N GLY A 115 5.47 -17.23 8.69
CA GLY A 115 6.59 -16.62 9.42
C GLY A 115 7.75 -16.19 8.56
N SER A 116 7.51 -15.68 7.34
CA SER A 116 8.55 -15.23 6.42
C SER A 116 9.01 -13.79 6.65
N PHE A 117 8.17 -12.92 7.24
CA PHE A 117 8.43 -11.49 7.30
C PHE A 117 8.36 -10.94 8.73
N ASP A 118 9.18 -9.93 9.01
CA ASP A 118 9.20 -9.17 10.25
C ASP A 118 8.24 -7.97 10.20
N LEU A 119 8.09 -7.37 9.01
CA LEU A 119 7.20 -6.25 8.77
C LEU A 119 6.46 -6.41 7.45
N ILE A 120 5.16 -6.11 7.47
CA ILE A 120 4.35 -5.98 6.26
C ILE A 120 3.83 -4.55 6.18
N ILE A 121 3.92 -3.94 4.98
CA ILE A 121 3.40 -2.59 4.73
C ILE A 121 2.42 -2.65 3.55
N CYS A 122 1.28 -1.98 3.70
CA CYS A 122 0.29 -1.81 2.64
C CYS A 122 -0.11 -0.34 2.55
N GLN A 123 0.27 0.35 1.46
CA GLN A 123 -0.01 1.78 1.30
C GLN A 123 -1.05 2.06 0.21
N ALA A 124 -2.09 2.81 0.55
CA ALA A 124 -3.13 3.33 -0.34
C ALA A 124 -3.84 2.27 -1.20
N ALA A 125 -3.79 0.98 -0.82
CA ALA A 125 -4.25 -0.15 -1.60
C ALA A 125 -5.35 -0.97 -0.93
N PHE A 126 -5.41 -1.04 0.40
CA PHE A 126 -6.30 -1.93 1.15
C PHE A 126 -7.78 -1.76 0.80
N LYS A 127 -8.23 -0.53 0.58
CA LYS A 127 -9.60 -0.22 0.13
C LYS A 127 -10.02 -0.92 -1.16
N ASN A 128 -9.06 -1.38 -1.95
CA ASN A 128 -9.27 -2.04 -3.24
C ASN A 128 -9.28 -3.57 -3.15
N PHE A 129 -8.98 -4.17 -1.98
CA PHE A 129 -8.98 -5.62 -1.82
C PHE A 129 -10.40 -6.16 -1.82
N SER A 130 -10.68 -7.16 -2.64
CA SER A 130 -12.01 -7.78 -2.73
C SER A 130 -12.32 -8.69 -1.53
N GLN A 131 -11.29 -9.23 -0.90
CA GLN A 131 -11.34 -10.17 0.22
C GLN A 131 -10.47 -9.65 1.39
N PRO A 132 -10.87 -8.54 2.06
CA PRO A 132 -10.02 -7.87 3.05
C PRO A 132 -9.74 -8.73 4.30
N GLY A 133 -10.71 -9.57 4.73
CA GLY A 133 -10.50 -10.50 5.84
C GLY A 133 -9.40 -11.50 5.52
N GLN A 134 -9.48 -12.18 4.36
CA GLN A 134 -8.45 -13.11 3.92
C GLN A 134 -7.08 -12.44 3.75
N ALA A 135 -7.05 -11.17 3.31
CA ALA A 135 -5.80 -10.43 3.22
C ALA A 135 -5.16 -10.21 4.59
N ILE A 136 -5.97 -9.90 5.62
CA ILE A 136 -5.49 -9.77 7.02
C ILE A 136 -5.03 -11.14 7.57
N ASP A 137 -5.78 -12.22 7.31
CA ASP A 137 -5.40 -13.56 7.73
C ASP A 137 -4.08 -14.01 7.08
N GLU A 138 -3.87 -13.71 5.80
CA GLU A 138 -2.61 -13.98 5.10
C GLU A 138 -1.46 -13.12 5.64
N MET A 139 -1.70 -11.82 5.95
CA MET A 139 -0.71 -11.00 6.63
C MET A 139 -0.31 -11.61 7.98
N TYR A 140 -1.27 -12.08 8.76
CA TYR A 140 -0.96 -12.78 10.01
C TYR A 140 -0.13 -14.04 9.77
N ARG A 141 -0.52 -14.86 8.81
CA ARG A 141 0.16 -16.12 8.51
C ARG A 141 1.62 -15.92 8.15
N VAL A 142 1.91 -14.98 7.24
CA VAL A 142 3.27 -14.77 6.73
C VAL A 142 4.15 -13.93 7.66
N LEU A 143 3.60 -13.25 8.68
CA LEU A 143 4.38 -12.57 9.72
C LEU A 143 5.02 -13.57 10.68
N ARG A 144 6.22 -13.25 11.14
CA ARG A 144 6.88 -13.90 12.29
C ARG A 144 6.19 -13.52 13.60
N GLY A 145 6.35 -14.33 14.64
CA GLY A 145 5.99 -13.93 16.00
C GLY A 145 6.71 -12.63 16.38
N GLY A 146 6.01 -11.68 17.01
CA GLY A 146 6.51 -10.35 17.28
C GLY A 146 6.49 -9.37 16.11
N GLY A 147 6.23 -9.83 14.87
CA GLY A 147 6.14 -9.00 13.67
C GLY A 147 4.89 -8.13 13.61
N MET A 148 4.86 -7.19 12.67
CA MET A 148 3.80 -6.20 12.55
C MET A 148 3.36 -5.99 11.10
N ALA A 149 2.05 -5.86 10.86
CA ALA A 149 1.53 -5.32 9.61
C ALA A 149 1.05 -3.88 9.81
N VAL A 150 1.45 -2.98 8.91
CA VAL A 150 1.05 -1.57 8.89
C VAL A 150 0.25 -1.30 7.61
N ILE A 151 -1.00 -0.90 7.77
CA ILE A 151 -1.88 -0.51 6.67
C ILE A 151 -2.08 0.99 6.73
N GLN A 152 -1.66 1.70 5.69
CA GLN A 152 -1.88 3.14 5.54
C GLN A 152 -2.80 3.38 4.35
N ASP A 153 -3.96 3.95 4.60
CA ASP A 153 -4.94 4.20 3.55
C ASP A 153 -5.72 5.51 3.83
N MET A 154 -6.65 5.83 2.97
CA MET A 154 -7.56 6.94 3.17
C MET A 154 -8.56 6.59 4.27
N TRP A 155 -8.86 7.56 5.14
CA TRP A 155 -9.87 7.44 6.18
C TRP A 155 -11.25 7.80 5.63
N LYS A 156 -12.21 6.90 5.76
CA LYS A 156 -13.57 7.09 5.21
C LYS A 156 -14.32 8.25 5.85
N GLU A 157 -14.08 8.46 7.14
CA GLU A 157 -14.77 9.47 7.95
C GLU A 157 -13.99 10.80 8.01
N ALA A 158 -12.92 10.94 7.23
CA ALA A 158 -12.18 12.20 7.15
C ALA A 158 -13.14 13.36 6.80
N PRO A 159 -13.12 14.48 7.57
CA PRO A 159 -13.99 15.60 7.34
C PRO A 159 -13.79 16.21 5.95
N ASP A 160 -14.88 16.69 5.34
CA ASP A 160 -14.80 17.38 4.04
C ASP A 160 -13.92 18.64 4.09
N ALA A 161 -13.85 19.29 5.26
CA ALA A 161 -12.95 20.44 5.48
C ALA A 161 -11.48 20.02 5.34
N THR A 162 -11.09 18.90 5.97
CA THR A 162 -9.72 18.35 5.88
C THR A 162 -9.37 17.96 4.45
N LEU A 163 -10.30 17.33 3.73
CA LEU A 163 -10.09 16.98 2.32
C LEU A 163 -9.89 18.23 1.45
N ARG A 164 -10.64 19.32 1.70
CA ARG A 164 -10.42 20.59 1.02
C ARG A 164 -9.06 21.21 1.36
N GLN A 165 -8.63 21.14 2.62
CA GLN A 165 -7.31 21.62 3.06
C GLN A 165 -6.18 20.88 2.32
N GLU A 166 -6.27 19.55 2.21
CA GLU A 166 -5.30 18.74 1.44
C GLU A 166 -5.22 19.16 -0.02
N VAL A 167 -6.36 19.36 -0.69
CA VAL A 167 -6.39 19.82 -2.08
C VAL A 167 -5.76 21.22 -2.22
N ASN A 168 -6.04 22.14 -1.29
CA ASN A 168 -5.49 23.49 -1.31
C ASN A 168 -3.97 23.49 -1.07
N ALA A 169 -3.49 22.62 -0.17
CA ALA A 169 -2.05 22.46 0.10
C ALA A 169 -1.24 22.00 -1.14
N MET A 170 -1.89 21.32 -2.09
CA MET A 170 -1.26 20.90 -3.33
C MET A 170 -1.01 22.05 -4.31
N GLN A 171 -1.51 23.26 -4.05
CA GLN A 171 -1.34 24.47 -4.88
C GLN A 171 -1.66 24.27 -6.37
N LEU A 172 -2.69 23.49 -6.64
CA LEU A 172 -3.13 23.18 -8.01
C LEU A 172 -3.94 24.33 -8.61
N GLY A 173 -3.87 24.49 -9.92
CA GLY A 173 -4.78 25.39 -10.63
C GLY A 173 -6.25 24.94 -10.48
N PRO A 174 -7.24 25.87 -10.68
CA PRO A 174 -8.66 25.64 -10.32
C PRO A 174 -9.26 24.35 -10.88
N VAL A 175 -9.00 24.04 -12.15
CA VAL A 175 -9.50 22.84 -12.83
C VAL A 175 -8.92 21.57 -12.20
N ASN A 176 -7.59 21.55 -11.99
CA ASN A 176 -6.92 20.39 -11.38
C ASN A 176 -7.33 20.22 -9.92
N ALA A 177 -7.51 21.29 -9.15
CA ALA A 177 -8.01 21.25 -7.78
C ALA A 177 -9.42 20.62 -7.72
N PHE A 178 -10.33 21.02 -8.61
CA PHE A 178 -11.65 20.47 -8.71
C PHE A 178 -11.64 18.96 -9.05
N LEU A 179 -10.85 18.56 -10.06
CA LEU A 179 -10.72 17.16 -10.48
C LEU A 179 -10.10 16.30 -9.38
N THR A 180 -9.06 16.81 -8.72
CA THR A 180 -8.41 16.13 -7.58
C THR A 180 -9.37 15.97 -6.42
N GLY A 181 -10.09 17.01 -6.03
CA GLY A 181 -11.09 16.95 -4.97
C GLY A 181 -12.23 15.96 -5.27
N ARG A 182 -12.67 15.88 -6.53
CA ARG A 182 -13.66 14.88 -6.98
C ARG A 182 -13.08 13.46 -6.86
N THR A 183 -11.86 13.25 -7.30
CA THR A 183 -11.16 11.96 -7.23
C THR A 183 -10.97 11.51 -5.78
N LEU A 184 -10.49 12.38 -4.90
CA LEU A 184 -10.32 12.06 -3.48
C LEU A 184 -11.66 11.70 -2.81
N ARG A 185 -12.76 12.43 -3.09
CA ARG A 185 -14.09 12.07 -2.59
C ARG A 185 -14.55 10.70 -3.08
N MET A 186 -14.26 10.35 -4.34
CA MET A 186 -14.59 9.03 -4.88
C MET A 186 -13.78 7.91 -4.20
N LEU A 187 -12.49 8.13 -3.96
CA LEU A 187 -11.62 7.18 -3.26
C LEU A 187 -12.06 7.00 -1.80
N ARG A 188 -12.41 8.10 -1.10
CA ARG A 188 -12.92 8.06 0.28
C ARG A 188 -14.17 7.20 0.43
N ARG A 189 -15.07 7.17 -0.57
CA ARG A 189 -16.25 6.30 -0.54
C ARG A 189 -15.92 4.81 -0.46
N ARG A 190 -14.77 4.40 -0.98
CA ARG A 190 -14.28 3.01 -0.95
C ARG A 190 -13.47 2.69 0.29
N ALA A 191 -13.02 3.72 1.00
CA ALA A 191 -12.19 3.59 2.20
C ALA A 191 -12.96 2.93 3.35
N TYR A 192 -12.22 2.53 4.38
CA TYR A 192 -12.75 1.88 5.58
C TYR A 192 -12.90 2.88 6.72
N THR A 193 -13.84 2.63 7.62
CA THR A 193 -13.97 3.33 8.91
C THR A 193 -13.05 2.67 9.95
N LYS A 194 -12.83 3.33 11.10
CA LYS A 194 -12.12 2.75 12.23
C LYS A 194 -12.77 1.44 12.69
N GLU A 195 -14.08 1.46 12.91
CA GLU A 195 -14.85 0.30 13.36
C GLU A 195 -14.80 -0.87 12.36
N GLN A 196 -14.68 -0.57 11.06
CA GLN A 196 -14.51 -1.62 10.05
C GLN A 196 -13.15 -2.30 10.18
N PHE A 197 -12.08 -1.54 10.43
CA PHE A 197 -10.75 -2.11 10.68
C PHE A 197 -10.72 -2.88 12.00
N GLU A 198 -11.29 -2.34 13.08
CA GLU A 198 -11.40 -3.01 14.37
C GLU A 198 -12.12 -4.36 14.25
N ARG A 199 -13.26 -4.40 13.53
CA ARG A 199 -13.99 -5.65 13.28
C ARG A 199 -13.15 -6.67 12.51
N LEU A 200 -12.44 -6.23 11.46
CA LEU A 200 -11.57 -7.11 10.67
C LEU A 200 -10.41 -7.67 11.52
N ALA A 201 -9.79 -6.81 12.32
CA ALA A 201 -8.69 -7.19 13.19
C ALA A 201 -9.14 -8.16 14.29
N THR A 202 -10.28 -7.89 14.96
CA THR A 202 -10.86 -8.75 16.00
C THR A 202 -11.32 -10.11 15.45
N ALA A 203 -11.81 -10.14 14.22
CA ALA A 203 -12.23 -11.39 13.56
C ALA A 203 -11.05 -12.24 13.05
N SER A 204 -9.84 -11.68 12.99
CA SER A 204 -8.62 -12.37 12.58
C SER A 204 -7.81 -12.87 13.78
N ALA A 205 -6.77 -13.65 13.52
CA ALA A 205 -5.85 -14.13 14.57
C ALA A 205 -5.01 -13.00 15.23
N PHE A 206 -5.03 -11.78 14.70
CA PHE A 206 -4.44 -10.61 15.39
C PHE A 206 -5.21 -10.24 16.66
N GLY A 207 -6.53 -10.49 16.72
CA GLY A 207 -7.38 -10.21 17.88
C GLY A 207 -7.67 -8.73 18.14
N GLY A 208 -6.99 -7.81 17.45
CA GLY A 208 -7.15 -6.37 17.58
C GLY A 208 -6.12 -5.59 16.77
N CYS A 209 -6.23 -4.25 16.80
CA CYS A 209 -5.29 -3.35 16.13
C CYS A 209 -5.18 -2.01 16.88
N ALA A 210 -4.07 -1.31 16.65
CA ALA A 210 -3.94 0.11 16.99
C ALA A 210 -4.27 0.94 15.75
N ILE A 211 -5.02 2.05 15.94
CA ILE A 211 -5.46 2.90 14.83
C ILE A 211 -5.16 4.35 15.14
N GLU A 212 -4.47 5.01 14.21
CA GLU A 212 -4.20 6.44 14.22
C GLU A 212 -4.76 7.11 12.97
N THR A 213 -5.21 8.36 13.10
CA THR A 213 -5.69 9.15 11.95
C THR A 213 -4.98 10.48 11.89
N SER A 214 -4.56 10.88 10.70
CA SER A 214 -3.92 12.17 10.44
C SER A 214 -4.38 12.70 9.08
N GLY A 215 -4.84 13.94 9.06
CA GLY A 215 -5.39 14.52 7.83
C GLY A 215 -6.52 13.68 7.26
N ILE A 216 -6.36 13.25 6.01
CA ILE A 216 -7.32 12.34 5.34
C ILE A 216 -6.90 10.88 5.43
N GLY A 217 -5.82 10.58 6.15
CA GLY A 217 -5.22 9.25 6.27
C GLY A 217 -5.60 8.50 7.54
N ILE A 218 -5.57 7.19 7.45
CA ILE A 218 -5.67 6.24 8.56
C ILE A 218 -4.46 5.30 8.51
N GLU A 219 -3.85 5.07 9.67
CA GLU A 219 -2.85 4.04 9.87
C GLU A 219 -3.37 2.99 10.83
N VAL A 220 -3.28 1.74 10.43
CA VAL A 220 -3.70 0.58 11.22
C VAL A 220 -2.49 -0.32 11.43
N ARG A 221 -2.17 -0.60 12.69
CA ARG A 221 -1.08 -1.47 13.10
C ARG A 221 -1.64 -2.76 13.70
N LEU A 222 -1.28 -3.89 13.10
CA LEU A 222 -1.67 -5.23 13.48
C LEU A 222 -0.41 -5.97 13.95
N LYS A 223 -0.32 -6.27 15.24
CA LYS A 223 0.86 -6.93 15.83
C LYS A 223 0.57 -8.41 16.02
N LYS A 224 1.43 -9.28 15.49
CA LYS A 224 1.40 -10.72 15.79
C LYS A 224 2.10 -10.94 17.15
N PRO A 225 1.44 -11.62 18.11
CA PRO A 225 2.04 -11.98 19.39
C PRO A 225 3.35 -12.76 19.28
#